data_4064d8a3591cd08d26562212bbe7c534
#
_entry.id   4064d8a3591cd08d26562212bbe7c534
#
_cell.length_a   1.000
_cell.length_b   1.000
_cell.length_c   1.000
_cell.angle_alpha   90.00
_cell.angle_beta   90.00
_cell.angle_gamma   90.00
#
_symmetry.space_group_name_H-M   'P 1'
#
loop_
_entity.id
_entity.type
_entity.pdbx_description
1 polymer ?
#
loop_
_entity_poly.entity_id
_entity_poly.type
_entity_poly.pdbx_seq_one_letter_code
_entity_poly.pdbx_strand_id
1 'polypeptide(L)'
;MPTDVIEAHVRRLPPFDPELWTPRPVTRAQLERALLTGLVAGWATHPLDNVRGNAQLLLDRDPDKEFGLTGLQDGRSLDSILDLVETAADAPIEREARSGPVEIRPEPIVDVSLAAGERLRRAATEGERVVLATGHPVGLAYLYHELAAWLATNGADVITPAGGGGGGG
;
A
#
# COMPACT_ATOMS: atom_id res chain seq x y z
N MET A 1 -4.58 1.67 20.82
CA MET A 1 -6.00 1.27 20.63
C MET A 1 -6.28 0.08 21.54
N PRO A 2 -7.32 0.09 22.38
CA PRO A 2 -7.62 -1.05 23.24
C PRO A 2 -7.95 -2.30 22.42
N THR A 3 -7.49 -3.45 22.86
CA THR A 3 -7.62 -4.75 22.16
C THR A 3 -9.09 -5.15 21.95
N ASP A 4 -9.95 -4.76 22.88
CA ASP A 4 -11.39 -5.01 22.86
C ASP A 4 -12.11 -4.31 21.67
N VAL A 5 -11.64 -3.14 21.26
CA VAL A 5 -12.19 -2.42 20.10
C VAL A 5 -11.87 -3.14 18.80
N ILE A 6 -10.64 -3.69 18.70
CA ILE A 6 -10.20 -4.46 17.53
C ILE A 6 -10.99 -5.76 17.43
N GLU A 7 -11.15 -6.51 18.54
CA GLU A 7 -11.93 -7.74 18.57
C GLU A 7 -13.40 -7.51 18.23
N ALA A 8 -14.01 -6.42 18.75
CA ALA A 8 -15.38 -6.06 18.43
C ALA A 8 -15.56 -5.69 16.95
N HIS A 9 -14.54 -5.10 16.32
CA HIS A 9 -14.57 -4.78 14.90
C HIS A 9 -14.42 -6.03 14.02
N VAL A 10 -13.49 -6.92 14.35
CA VAL A 10 -13.28 -8.19 13.64
C VAL A 10 -14.54 -9.07 13.70
N ARG A 11 -15.27 -9.09 14.83
CA ARG A 11 -16.53 -9.84 14.97
C ARG A 11 -17.68 -9.29 14.10
N ARG A 12 -17.59 -8.05 13.61
CA ARG A 12 -18.59 -7.44 12.71
C ARG A 12 -18.27 -7.62 11.24
N LEU A 13 -17.07 -8.10 10.90
CA LEU A 13 -16.75 -8.42 9.52
C LEU A 13 -17.61 -9.60 9.07
N PRO A 14 -18.11 -9.59 7.83
CA PRO A 14 -18.78 -10.77 7.28
C PRO A 14 -17.83 -11.97 7.37
N PRO A 15 -18.36 -13.17 7.54
CA PRO A 15 -17.53 -14.36 7.57
C PRO A 15 -16.69 -14.41 6.28
N PHE A 16 -15.44 -14.81 6.44
CA PHE A 16 -14.54 -15.00 5.30
C PHE A 16 -15.15 -16.04 4.36
N ASP A 17 -15.39 -15.64 3.13
CA ASP A 17 -15.85 -16.51 2.06
C ASP A 17 -14.63 -16.92 1.19
N PRO A 18 -14.12 -18.14 1.35
CA PRO A 18 -12.97 -18.60 0.60
C PRO A 18 -13.22 -18.66 -0.90
N GLU A 19 -14.47 -18.72 -1.37
CA GLU A 19 -14.78 -18.71 -2.80
C GLU A 19 -14.51 -17.36 -3.45
N LEU A 20 -14.63 -16.25 -2.68
CA LEU A 20 -14.27 -14.91 -3.17
C LEU A 20 -12.77 -14.76 -3.40
N TRP A 21 -11.96 -15.59 -2.74
CA TRP A 21 -10.49 -15.55 -2.81
C TRP A 21 -9.87 -16.64 -3.65
N THR A 22 -10.71 -17.47 -4.27
CA THR A 22 -10.20 -18.47 -5.21
C THR A 22 -9.57 -17.76 -6.42
N PRO A 23 -8.27 -17.94 -6.68
CA PRO A 23 -7.61 -17.34 -7.82
C PRO A 23 -8.33 -17.69 -9.12
N ARG A 24 -8.77 -16.66 -9.82
CA ARG A 24 -9.42 -16.81 -11.13
C ARG A 24 -8.61 -16.04 -12.16
N PRO A 25 -8.45 -16.58 -13.37
CA PRO A 25 -7.88 -15.81 -14.47
C PRO A 25 -8.72 -14.54 -14.69
N VAL A 26 -8.08 -13.39 -14.64
CA VAL A 26 -8.71 -12.10 -14.92
C VAL A 26 -7.95 -11.40 -16.03
N THR A 27 -8.67 -10.71 -16.90
CA THR A 27 -8.05 -9.88 -17.93
C THR A 27 -7.63 -8.53 -17.36
N ARG A 28 -6.68 -7.88 -18.02
CA ARG A 28 -6.26 -6.51 -17.68
C ARG A 28 -7.47 -5.57 -17.60
N ALA A 29 -8.36 -5.59 -18.60
CA ALA A 29 -9.55 -4.76 -18.64
C ALA A 29 -10.52 -5.01 -17.47
N GLN A 30 -10.58 -6.24 -16.95
CA GLN A 30 -11.36 -6.55 -15.75
C GLN A 30 -10.74 -5.96 -14.50
N LEU A 31 -9.40 -5.99 -14.38
CA LEU A 31 -8.69 -5.35 -13.26
C LEU A 31 -8.88 -3.84 -13.28
N GLU A 32 -8.68 -3.19 -14.41
CA GLU A 32 -8.87 -1.75 -14.58
C GLU A 32 -10.31 -1.34 -14.22
N ARG A 33 -11.30 -2.09 -14.70
CA ARG A 33 -12.71 -1.85 -14.34
C ARG A 33 -12.97 -2.04 -12.85
N ALA A 34 -12.38 -3.06 -12.23
CA ALA A 34 -12.54 -3.30 -10.81
C ALA A 34 -11.96 -2.15 -9.95
N LEU A 35 -10.81 -1.61 -10.35
CA LEU A 35 -10.20 -0.46 -9.69
C LEU A 35 -11.10 0.79 -9.78
N LEU A 36 -11.69 1.06 -10.94
CA LEU A 36 -12.64 2.16 -11.13
C LEU A 36 -13.94 1.96 -10.34
N THR A 37 -14.50 0.75 -10.38
CA THR A 37 -15.75 0.42 -9.67
C THR A 37 -15.55 0.43 -8.15
N GLY A 38 -14.38 -0.01 -7.68
CA GLY A 38 -14.01 -0.02 -6.27
C GLY A 38 -13.54 1.33 -5.73
N LEU A 39 -13.55 2.39 -6.55
CA LEU A 39 -13.09 3.73 -6.21
C LEU A 39 -11.62 3.80 -5.76
N VAL A 40 -10.81 2.85 -6.22
CA VAL A 40 -9.34 2.85 -6.02
C VAL A 40 -8.65 3.68 -7.11
N ALA A 41 -9.29 3.77 -8.26
CA ALA A 41 -8.89 4.62 -9.38
C ALA A 41 -10.05 5.54 -9.80
N GLY A 42 -9.80 6.45 -10.72
CA GLY A 42 -10.71 7.50 -11.16
C GLY A 42 -10.49 8.79 -10.37
N TRP A 43 -11.55 9.56 -10.16
CA TRP A 43 -11.45 10.82 -9.44
C TRP A 43 -11.27 10.58 -7.94
N ALA A 44 -10.08 10.88 -7.43
CA ALA A 44 -9.76 10.72 -6.02
C ALA A 44 -10.46 11.78 -5.16
N THR A 45 -10.92 11.39 -3.99
CA THR A 45 -11.47 12.33 -2.99
C THR A 45 -10.40 13.17 -2.30
N HIS A 46 -9.11 12.82 -2.47
CA HIS A 46 -7.99 13.57 -1.92
C HIS A 46 -7.69 14.75 -2.84
N PRO A 47 -7.88 16.00 -2.38
CA PRO A 47 -7.55 17.16 -3.17
C PRO A 47 -6.04 17.29 -3.35
N LEU A 48 -5.64 18.00 -4.39
CA LEU A 48 -4.24 18.32 -4.68
C LEU A 48 -3.52 18.98 -3.50
N ASP A 49 -4.22 19.81 -2.73
CA ASP A 49 -3.70 20.42 -1.50
C ASP A 49 -3.21 19.38 -0.49
N ASN A 50 -3.83 18.20 -0.42
CA ASN A 50 -3.37 17.12 0.45
C ASN A 50 -2.02 16.57 -0.01
N VAL A 51 -1.82 16.36 -1.31
CA VAL A 51 -0.55 15.87 -1.87
C VAL A 51 0.57 16.87 -1.59
N ARG A 52 0.32 18.14 -1.89
CA ARG A 52 1.28 19.23 -1.63
C ARG A 52 1.54 19.42 -0.14
N GLY A 53 0.50 19.39 0.68
CA GLY A 53 0.60 19.52 2.13
C GLY A 53 1.44 18.40 2.75
N ASN A 54 1.24 17.16 2.32
CA ASN A 54 2.06 16.03 2.78
C ASN A 54 3.52 16.14 2.32
N ALA A 55 3.77 16.60 1.09
CA ALA A 55 5.12 16.85 0.59
C ALA A 55 5.82 17.98 1.38
N GLN A 56 5.07 19.04 1.73
CA GLN A 56 5.59 20.13 2.57
C GLN A 56 5.90 19.66 3.98
N LEU A 57 5.00 18.90 4.61
CA LEU A 57 5.22 18.33 5.94
C LEU A 57 6.46 17.43 5.97
N LEU A 58 6.71 16.66 4.90
CA LEU A 58 7.96 15.89 4.79
C LEU A 58 9.20 16.81 4.78
N LEU A 59 9.16 17.91 4.03
CA LEU A 59 10.24 18.91 4.01
C LEU A 59 10.44 19.56 5.38
N ASP A 60 9.35 19.82 6.10
CA ASP A 60 9.35 20.41 7.44
C ASP A 60 9.74 19.40 8.54
N ARG A 61 10.15 18.19 8.16
CA ARG A 61 10.57 17.10 9.06
C ARG A 61 9.48 16.66 10.03
N ASP A 62 8.25 16.62 9.57
CA ASP A 62 7.15 16.07 10.35
C ASP A 62 7.38 14.56 10.59
N PRO A 63 7.44 14.11 11.86
CA PRO A 63 7.77 12.73 12.19
C PRO A 63 6.76 11.72 11.63
N ASP A 64 5.49 12.12 11.44
CA ASP A 64 4.47 11.27 10.85
C ASP A 64 4.66 11.08 9.33
N LYS A 65 5.49 11.91 8.70
CA LYS A 65 5.83 11.81 7.27
C LYS A 65 7.21 11.19 7.03
N GLU A 66 8.11 11.27 7.98
CA GLU A 66 9.42 10.63 7.90
C GLU A 66 9.37 9.11 8.19
N PHE A 67 8.35 8.61 8.87
CA PHE A 67 8.21 7.20 9.26
C PHE A 67 9.47 6.61 9.92
N GLY A 68 10.22 7.43 10.65
CA GLY A 68 11.49 7.05 11.26
C GLY A 68 12.68 6.98 10.30
N LEU A 69 12.51 7.37 9.03
CA LEU A 69 13.56 7.44 8.03
C LEU A 69 14.08 8.88 7.94
N THR A 70 15.13 9.19 8.66
CA THR A 70 15.73 10.55 8.69
C THR A 70 16.48 10.86 7.39
N GLY A 71 16.46 12.13 6.97
CA GLY A 71 17.27 12.61 5.85
C GLY A 71 16.69 12.40 4.46
N LEU A 72 15.47 11.87 4.33
CA LEU A 72 14.80 11.65 3.04
C LEU A 72 14.64 12.96 2.23
N GLN A 73 14.46 14.06 2.94
CA GLN A 73 14.21 15.39 2.38
C GLN A 73 15.48 16.24 2.20
N ASP A 74 16.64 15.74 2.63
CA ASP A 74 17.89 16.52 2.58
C ASP A 74 18.25 16.92 1.14
N GLY A 75 18.45 18.23 0.94
CA GLY A 75 18.76 18.80 -0.39
C GLY A 75 17.59 18.79 -1.39
N ARG A 76 16.38 18.46 -0.95
CA ARG A 76 15.18 18.46 -1.80
C ARG A 76 14.39 19.75 -1.69
N SER A 77 13.68 20.08 -2.75
CA SER A 77 12.64 21.12 -2.77
C SER A 77 11.25 20.47 -2.85
N LEU A 78 10.21 21.27 -2.63
CA LEU A 78 8.83 20.83 -2.81
C LEU A 78 8.62 20.28 -4.24
N ASP A 79 9.10 21.00 -5.25
CA ASP A 79 8.96 20.56 -6.64
C ASP A 79 9.66 19.23 -6.89
N SER A 80 10.88 19.03 -6.35
CA SER A 80 11.59 17.76 -6.52
C SER A 80 10.90 16.58 -5.83
N ILE A 81 10.17 16.80 -4.74
CA ILE A 81 9.35 15.75 -4.10
C ILE A 81 8.10 15.49 -4.93
N LEU A 82 7.46 16.54 -5.44
CA LEU A 82 6.30 16.39 -6.32
C LEU A 82 6.66 15.68 -7.63
N ASP A 83 7.86 15.92 -8.20
CA ASP A 83 8.37 15.17 -9.37
C ASP A 83 8.49 13.67 -9.09
N LEU A 84 8.93 13.30 -7.87
CA LEU A 84 8.98 11.89 -7.46
C LEU A 84 7.58 11.29 -7.35
N VAL A 85 6.62 12.06 -6.81
CA VAL A 85 5.22 11.61 -6.72
C VAL A 85 4.61 11.44 -8.12
N GLU A 86 4.84 12.39 -9.04
CA GLU A 86 4.42 12.25 -10.44
C GLU A 86 5.00 10.98 -11.10
N THR A 87 6.29 10.76 -10.89
CA THR A 87 6.97 9.57 -11.42
C THR A 87 6.37 8.29 -10.86
N ALA A 88 6.13 8.25 -9.54
CA ALA A 88 5.57 7.08 -8.88
C ALA A 88 4.10 6.81 -9.25
N ALA A 89 3.33 7.87 -9.44
CA ALA A 89 1.91 7.79 -9.78
C ALA A 89 1.66 7.64 -11.30
N ASP A 90 2.67 7.86 -12.12
CA ASP A 90 2.56 8.01 -13.59
C ASP A 90 1.44 8.99 -13.97
N ALA A 91 1.34 10.09 -13.24
CA ALA A 91 0.31 11.10 -13.40
C ALA A 91 0.86 12.50 -13.11
N PRO A 92 0.59 13.49 -13.97
CA PRO A 92 1.06 14.85 -13.76
C PRO A 92 0.37 15.49 -12.54
N ILE A 93 1.12 16.30 -11.80
CA ILE A 93 0.61 17.11 -10.70
C ILE A 93 0.64 18.58 -11.11
N GLU A 94 -0.52 19.20 -11.18
CA GLU A 94 -0.66 20.63 -11.45
C GLU A 94 -0.05 21.47 -10.33
N ARG A 95 1.14 22.06 -10.60
CA ARG A 95 1.93 22.80 -9.58
C ARG A 95 1.19 24.02 -9.02
N GLU A 96 0.41 24.70 -9.86
CA GLU A 96 -0.28 25.93 -9.48
C GLU A 96 -1.69 25.68 -8.91
N ALA A 97 -2.27 24.52 -9.13
CA ALA A 97 -3.57 24.19 -8.58
C ALA A 97 -3.52 24.07 -7.06
N ARG A 98 -4.47 24.66 -6.38
CA ARG A 98 -4.60 24.66 -4.92
C ARG A 98 -5.76 23.80 -4.42
N SER A 99 -6.65 23.43 -5.32
CA SER A 99 -7.85 22.64 -5.01
C SER A 99 -8.26 21.82 -6.22
N GLY A 100 -9.13 20.87 -6.01
CA GLY A 100 -9.66 20.01 -7.05
C GLY A 100 -9.28 18.55 -6.86
N PRO A 101 -10.05 17.67 -7.46
CA PRO A 101 -9.77 16.26 -7.43
C PRO A 101 -8.54 15.94 -8.28
N VAL A 102 -7.82 14.87 -7.88
CA VAL A 102 -6.77 14.28 -8.69
C VAL A 102 -7.35 13.05 -9.40
N GLU A 103 -7.13 12.94 -10.70
CA GLU A 103 -7.47 11.73 -11.43
C GLU A 103 -6.36 10.70 -11.25
N ILE A 104 -6.74 9.50 -10.83
CA ILE A 104 -5.85 8.34 -10.71
C ILE A 104 -6.21 7.35 -11.81
N ARG A 105 -5.31 7.15 -12.76
CA ARG A 105 -5.52 6.21 -13.86
C ARG A 105 -5.38 4.76 -13.37
N PRO A 106 -6.25 3.84 -13.79
CA PRO A 106 -6.16 2.43 -13.37
C PRO A 106 -4.97 1.68 -14.00
N GLU A 107 -4.54 2.07 -15.20
CA GLU A 107 -3.50 1.37 -15.97
C GLU A 107 -2.16 1.29 -15.22
N PRO A 108 -1.61 2.39 -14.68
CA PRO A 108 -0.38 2.34 -13.92
C PRO A 108 -0.50 1.47 -12.67
N ILE A 109 -1.66 1.47 -11.99
CA ILE A 109 -1.89 0.63 -10.82
C ILE A 109 -1.81 -0.85 -11.20
N VAL A 110 -2.41 -1.24 -12.34
CA VAL A 110 -2.34 -2.61 -12.83
C VAL A 110 -0.90 -2.98 -13.19
N ASP A 111 -0.15 -2.11 -13.87
CA ASP A 111 1.24 -2.37 -14.27
C ASP A 111 2.14 -2.58 -13.06
N VAL A 112 2.05 -1.70 -12.06
CA VAL A 112 2.83 -1.82 -10.81
C VAL A 112 2.42 -3.06 -10.02
N SER A 113 1.12 -3.39 -9.97
CA SER A 113 0.62 -4.60 -9.30
C SER A 113 1.15 -5.88 -9.95
N LEU A 114 1.18 -5.93 -11.28
CA LEU A 114 1.75 -7.06 -12.01
C LEU A 114 3.26 -7.19 -11.79
N ALA A 115 3.99 -6.06 -11.81
CA ALA A 115 5.42 -6.05 -11.52
C ALA A 115 5.71 -6.49 -10.08
N ALA A 116 4.91 -6.05 -9.11
CA ALA A 116 5.01 -6.50 -7.72
C ALA A 116 4.74 -8.00 -7.59
N GLY A 117 3.72 -8.52 -8.27
CA GLY A 117 3.41 -9.94 -8.32
C GLY A 117 4.57 -10.78 -8.88
N GLU A 118 5.19 -10.32 -9.96
CA GLU A 118 6.37 -10.98 -10.53
C GLU A 118 7.57 -10.92 -9.59
N ARG A 119 7.77 -9.81 -8.88
CA ARG A 119 8.82 -9.70 -7.86
C ARG A 119 8.61 -10.69 -6.71
N LEU A 120 7.36 -10.82 -6.24
CA LEU A 120 7.02 -11.79 -5.20
C LEU A 120 7.17 -13.24 -5.67
N ARG A 121 6.77 -13.53 -6.91
CA ARG A 121 6.98 -14.86 -7.51
C ARG A 121 8.46 -15.22 -7.54
N ARG A 122 9.33 -14.29 -7.93
CA ARG A 122 10.78 -14.50 -7.92
C ARG A 122 11.29 -14.72 -6.51
N ALA A 123 10.87 -13.92 -5.54
CA ALA A 123 11.25 -14.10 -4.14
C ALA A 123 10.90 -15.50 -3.62
N ALA A 124 9.73 -16.00 -3.97
CA ALA A 124 9.30 -17.35 -3.61
C ALA A 124 10.17 -18.43 -4.27
N THR A 125 10.43 -18.32 -5.58
CA THR A 125 11.22 -19.32 -6.32
C THR A 125 12.71 -19.32 -5.95
N GLU A 126 13.25 -18.21 -5.51
CA GLU A 126 14.64 -18.04 -5.08
C GLU A 126 14.84 -18.29 -3.57
N GLY A 127 13.76 -18.56 -2.83
CA GLY A 127 13.81 -18.80 -1.38
C GLY A 127 14.19 -17.56 -0.58
N GLU A 128 13.85 -16.37 -1.08
CA GLU A 128 14.20 -15.11 -0.40
C GLU A 128 13.47 -14.96 0.93
N ARG A 129 14.10 -14.20 1.83
CA ARG A 129 13.46 -13.78 3.08
C ARG A 129 12.51 -12.62 2.83
N VAL A 130 11.26 -12.78 3.25
CA VAL A 130 10.20 -11.80 3.00
C VAL A 130 9.56 -11.36 4.32
N VAL A 131 9.47 -10.05 4.54
CA VAL A 131 8.69 -9.43 5.62
C VAL A 131 7.51 -8.73 4.99
N LEU A 132 6.32 -9.00 5.48
CA LEU A 132 5.10 -8.30 5.10
C LEU A 132 4.70 -7.32 6.20
N ALA A 133 4.58 -6.06 5.86
CA ALA A 133 4.20 -5.00 6.79
C ALA A 133 3.09 -4.13 6.20
N THR A 134 2.15 -3.72 7.02
CA THR A 134 1.06 -2.82 6.60
C THR A 134 0.75 -1.78 7.67
N GLY A 135 0.52 -0.54 7.24
CA GLY A 135 -0.03 0.52 8.08
C GLY A 135 -1.56 0.44 8.23
N HIS A 136 -2.23 -0.45 7.49
CA HIS A 136 -3.69 -0.61 7.51
C HIS A 136 -4.12 -2.05 7.84
N PRO A 137 -3.84 -2.52 9.07
CA PRO A 137 -4.03 -3.94 9.41
C PRO A 137 -5.48 -4.39 9.31
N VAL A 138 -6.45 -3.51 9.55
CA VAL A 138 -7.87 -3.88 9.48
C VAL A 138 -8.33 -4.13 8.04
N GLY A 139 -7.95 -3.25 7.10
CA GLY A 139 -8.39 -3.35 5.70
C GLY A 139 -7.62 -4.36 4.87
N LEU A 140 -6.37 -4.64 5.23
CA LEU A 140 -5.45 -5.45 4.42
C LEU A 140 -5.06 -6.78 5.08
N ALA A 141 -5.56 -7.09 6.27
CA ALA A 141 -5.15 -8.28 7.01
C ALA A 141 -5.32 -9.58 6.21
N TYR A 142 -6.46 -9.75 5.55
CA TYR A 142 -6.72 -10.94 4.73
C TYR A 142 -5.79 -11.03 3.53
N LEU A 143 -5.61 -9.94 2.80
CA LEU A 143 -4.68 -9.90 1.66
C LEU A 143 -3.27 -10.30 2.08
N TYR A 144 -2.79 -9.74 3.20
CA TYR A 144 -1.43 -10.03 3.68
C TYR A 144 -1.30 -11.45 4.20
N HIS A 145 -2.36 -11.98 4.83
CA HIS A 145 -2.39 -13.38 5.27
C HIS A 145 -2.28 -14.35 4.08
N GLU A 146 -3.13 -14.18 3.07
CA GLU A 146 -3.12 -15.01 1.86
C GLU A 146 -1.78 -14.89 1.11
N LEU A 147 -1.24 -13.69 1.02
CA LEU A 147 0.05 -13.45 0.40
C LEU A 147 1.19 -14.14 1.16
N ALA A 148 1.19 -14.07 2.50
CA ALA A 148 2.15 -14.77 3.34
C ALA A 148 2.07 -16.30 3.16
N ALA A 149 0.86 -16.84 3.18
CA ALA A 149 0.61 -18.26 2.98
C ALA A 149 1.08 -18.74 1.60
N TRP A 150 0.76 -17.96 0.57
CA TRP A 150 1.20 -18.25 -0.79
C TRP A 150 2.73 -18.22 -0.92
N LEU A 151 3.38 -17.18 -0.40
CA LEU A 151 4.84 -17.05 -0.43
C LEU A 151 5.53 -18.21 0.26
N ALA A 152 5.09 -18.55 1.48
CA ALA A 152 5.64 -19.67 2.24
C ALA A 152 5.46 -21.01 1.51
N THR A 153 4.27 -21.25 0.94
CA THR A 153 3.97 -22.48 0.19
C THR A 153 4.82 -22.60 -1.08
N ASN A 154 5.20 -21.47 -1.69
CA ASN A 154 5.98 -21.44 -2.92
C ASN A 154 7.49 -21.23 -2.70
N GLY A 155 7.97 -21.33 -1.44
CA GLY A 155 9.39 -21.45 -1.12
C GLY A 155 10.06 -20.25 -0.49
N ALA A 156 9.35 -19.12 -0.29
CA ALA A 156 9.92 -17.98 0.42
C ALA A 156 10.05 -18.26 1.93
N ASP A 157 11.08 -17.69 2.55
CA ASP A 157 11.23 -17.63 4.01
C ASP A 157 10.46 -16.40 4.55
N VAL A 158 9.18 -16.60 4.88
CA VAL A 158 8.33 -15.52 5.41
C VAL A 158 8.63 -15.30 6.89
N ILE A 159 9.28 -14.16 7.18
CA ILE A 159 9.67 -13.80 8.53
C ILE A 159 8.48 -13.18 9.26
N THR A 160 8.07 -13.82 10.35
CA THR A 160 7.20 -13.18 11.33
C THR A 160 8.10 -12.47 12.33
N PRO A 161 7.98 -11.11 12.48
CA PRO A 161 8.69 -10.43 13.55
C PRO A 161 8.31 -11.12 14.86
N ALA A 162 9.30 -11.59 15.59
CA ALA A 162 9.07 -12.13 16.92
C ALA A 162 8.35 -11.02 17.72
N GLY A 163 7.11 -11.28 18.11
CA GLY A 163 6.41 -10.38 19.00
C GLY A 163 7.31 -10.11 20.18
N GLY A 164 7.59 -8.85 20.48
CA GLY A 164 8.49 -8.47 21.56
C GLY A 164 8.05 -9.16 22.83
N GLY A 165 8.68 -10.28 23.13
CA GLY A 165 8.54 -10.98 24.38
C GLY A 165 9.05 -10.02 25.45
N GLY A 166 8.14 -9.41 26.20
CA GLY A 166 8.47 -8.71 27.42
C GLY A 166 9.22 -9.67 28.31
N GLY A 167 10.55 -9.58 28.28
CA GLY A 167 11.40 -10.17 29.30
C GLY A 167 11.10 -9.49 30.63
N GLY A 168 10.12 -10.02 31.36
CA GLY A 168 10.03 -9.77 32.80
C GLY A 168 11.15 -10.58 33.45
N GLY A 169 12.13 -9.90 33.97
CA GLY A 169 13.08 -10.36 34.94
C GLY A 169 12.99 -9.43 36.14
#